data_6c295d51c9de58af4a13353a7a568923
#
_entry.id   6c295d51c9de58af4a13353a7a568923
#
_cell.length_a   1.000
_cell.length_b   1.000
_cell.length_c   1.000
_cell.angle_alpha   90.00
_cell.angle_beta   90.00
_cell.angle_gamma   90.00
#
_symmetry.space_group_name_H-M   'P 1'
#
loop_
_entity.id
_entity.type
_entity.pdbx_description
1 polymer ?
#
loop_
_entity_poly.entity_id
_entity_poly.type
_entity_poly.pdbx_seq_one_letter_code
_entity_poly.pdbx_strand_id
1 'polypeptide(L)'
;MNLGITGHRPQKLFVTDPYSKVNYEKLVSFYKSLFVRFGDNLEIYSGMALGADQAAAEAALDMGIPYYALVPFKDQDSYWVHDSKVKYQYLLNGAAAIICLHDRKPRDKNEAVRLLNKRNEAIVDNSDNLLALWNGEESGTANCIRYANSQDITVWTCWKDWENFR
;
A
#
# COMPACT_ATOMS: atom_id res chain seq x y z
N MET A 1 -4.28 -15.58 7.01
CA MET A 1 -3.01 -14.84 7.19
C MET A 1 -3.24 -13.38 6.81
N ASN A 2 -2.95 -12.48 7.74
CA ASN A 2 -3.06 -11.04 7.54
C ASN A 2 -1.73 -10.50 7.02
N LEU A 3 -1.73 -9.95 5.82
CA LEU A 3 -0.54 -9.44 5.14
C LEU A 3 -0.62 -7.92 5.01
N GLY A 4 0.24 -7.21 5.72
CA GLY A 4 0.43 -5.77 5.56
C GLY A 4 1.20 -5.46 4.28
N ILE A 5 0.80 -4.42 3.59
CA ILE A 5 1.48 -3.95 2.38
C ILE A 5 2.11 -2.59 2.65
N THR A 6 3.35 -2.46 2.26
CA THR A 6 4.05 -1.18 2.18
C THR A 6 4.94 -1.14 0.95
N GLY A 7 5.11 0.03 0.35
CA GLY A 7 6.00 0.13 -0.79
C GLY A 7 6.09 1.53 -1.38
N HIS A 8 6.94 1.63 -2.37
CA HIS A 8 7.26 2.90 -3.00
C HIS A 8 6.10 3.47 -3.82
N ARG A 9 6.13 4.79 -3.94
CA ARG A 9 5.28 5.54 -4.87
C ARG A 9 5.74 5.35 -6.31
N PRO A 10 4.90 5.64 -7.32
CA PRO A 10 5.18 5.36 -8.73
C PRO A 10 6.52 5.91 -9.21
N GLN A 11 6.93 7.10 -8.75
CA GLN A 11 8.17 7.76 -9.18
C GLN A 11 9.44 6.98 -8.81
N LYS A 12 9.38 6.13 -7.78
CA LYS A 12 10.50 5.24 -7.39
C LYS A 12 10.42 3.85 -8.03
N LEU A 13 9.28 3.50 -8.58
CA LEU A 13 9.05 2.20 -9.21
C LEU A 13 9.33 2.22 -10.72
N PHE A 14 9.14 3.37 -11.35
CA PHE A 14 9.24 3.54 -12.80
C PHE A 14 10.10 4.75 -13.16
N VAL A 15 11.03 4.54 -14.10
CA VAL A 15 11.92 5.60 -14.58
C VAL A 15 11.18 6.54 -15.55
N THR A 16 10.31 5.97 -16.39
CA THR A 16 9.55 6.71 -17.40
C THR A 16 8.05 6.55 -17.14
N ASP A 17 7.32 7.63 -17.30
CA ASP A 17 5.86 7.73 -17.18
C ASP A 17 5.28 6.97 -15.96
N PRO A 18 5.70 7.34 -14.73
CA PRO A 18 5.39 6.57 -13.52
C PRO A 18 3.89 6.43 -13.25
N TYR A 19 3.07 7.32 -13.80
CA TYR A 19 1.62 7.32 -13.62
C TYR A 19 0.84 6.76 -14.82
N SER A 20 1.53 6.17 -15.81
CA SER A 20 0.84 5.56 -16.94
C SER A 20 0.00 4.35 -16.51
N LYS A 21 -1.10 4.16 -17.24
CA LYS A 21 -1.97 3.00 -17.05
C LYS A 21 -1.20 1.69 -17.22
N VAL A 22 -0.33 1.60 -18.23
CA VAL A 22 0.47 0.41 -18.52
C VAL A 22 1.39 0.04 -17.36
N ASN A 23 2.09 1.01 -16.78
CA ASN A 23 2.95 0.81 -15.63
C ASN A 23 2.15 0.38 -14.39
N TYR A 24 1.00 0.98 -14.18
CA TYR A 24 0.13 0.62 -13.07
C TYR A 24 -0.41 -0.82 -13.21
N GLU A 25 -0.91 -1.20 -14.40
CA GLU A 25 -1.40 -2.57 -14.67
C GLU A 25 -0.29 -3.62 -14.52
N LYS A 26 0.94 -3.27 -14.88
CA LYS A 26 2.12 -4.13 -14.63
C LYS A 26 2.36 -4.34 -13.13
N LEU A 27 2.24 -3.30 -12.33
CA LEU A 27 2.39 -3.39 -10.88
C LEU A 27 1.26 -4.22 -10.24
N VAL A 28 0.02 -4.10 -10.71
CA VAL A 28 -1.11 -4.95 -10.29
C VAL A 28 -0.83 -6.42 -10.63
N SER A 29 -0.36 -6.70 -11.86
CA SER A 29 0.00 -8.05 -12.29
C SER A 29 1.13 -8.66 -11.47
N PHE A 30 2.10 -7.84 -11.06
CA PHE A 30 3.15 -8.25 -10.15
C PHE A 30 2.59 -8.72 -8.79
N TYR A 31 1.72 -7.92 -8.16
CA TYR A 31 1.11 -8.33 -6.90
C TYR A 31 0.25 -9.58 -7.02
N LYS A 32 -0.50 -9.75 -8.12
CA LYS A 32 -1.22 -11.00 -8.40
C LYS A 32 -0.28 -12.21 -8.40
N SER A 33 0.89 -12.09 -9.06
CA SER A 33 1.90 -13.16 -9.12
C SER A 33 2.49 -13.49 -7.75
N LEU A 34 2.55 -12.54 -6.84
CA LEU A 34 2.99 -12.77 -5.46
C LEU A 34 1.88 -13.43 -4.63
N PHE A 35 0.65 -12.96 -4.73
CA PHE A 35 -0.45 -13.41 -3.87
C PHE A 35 -0.80 -14.89 -4.04
N VAL A 36 -0.64 -15.45 -5.24
CA VAL A 36 -0.80 -16.90 -5.46
C VAL A 36 0.14 -17.77 -4.61
N ARG A 37 1.23 -17.19 -4.08
CA ARG A 37 2.20 -17.92 -3.24
C ARG A 37 1.74 -18.07 -1.78
N PHE A 38 0.72 -17.32 -1.35
CA PHE A 38 0.30 -17.25 0.07
C PHE A 38 -0.89 -18.13 0.42
N GLY A 39 -1.53 -18.80 -0.56
CA GLY A 39 -2.67 -19.72 -0.33
C GLY A 39 -4.00 -19.03 -0.09
N ASP A 40 -5.03 -19.82 0.26
CA ASP A 40 -6.45 -19.43 0.16
C ASP A 40 -6.98 -18.53 1.30
N ASN A 41 -6.25 -18.39 2.42
CA ASN A 41 -6.71 -17.61 3.59
C ASN A 41 -5.92 -16.31 3.76
N LEU A 42 -5.69 -15.60 2.65
CA LEU A 42 -4.99 -14.31 2.63
C LEU A 42 -5.97 -13.16 2.84
N GLU A 43 -5.62 -12.22 3.71
CA GLU A 43 -6.26 -10.91 3.87
C GLU A 43 -5.21 -9.81 3.75
N ILE A 44 -5.53 -8.72 3.05
CA ILE A 44 -4.58 -7.65 2.74
C ILE A 44 -4.91 -6.39 3.56
N TYR A 45 -3.90 -5.78 4.17
CA TYR A 45 -3.97 -4.49 4.86
C TYR A 45 -3.15 -3.45 4.11
N SER A 46 -3.83 -2.46 3.51
CA SER A 46 -3.21 -1.48 2.62
C SER A 46 -3.47 -0.05 3.08
N GLY A 47 -2.44 0.78 3.00
CA GLY A 47 -2.53 2.22 3.30
C GLY A 47 -3.10 3.08 2.17
N MET A 48 -3.43 2.47 1.05
CA MET A 48 -4.09 3.10 -0.10
C MET A 48 -3.34 4.28 -0.72
N ALA A 49 -2.03 4.39 -0.48
CA ALA A 49 -1.20 5.38 -1.15
C ALA A 49 -1.00 5.02 -2.63
N LEU A 50 -0.77 6.05 -3.46
CA LEU A 50 -0.45 5.83 -4.89
C LEU A 50 0.78 4.92 -5.04
N GLY A 51 0.74 3.99 -5.98
CA GLY A 51 1.80 3.03 -6.27
C GLY A 51 1.54 1.66 -5.66
N ALA A 52 2.48 1.16 -4.88
CA ALA A 52 2.46 -0.20 -4.34
C ALA A 52 1.17 -0.54 -3.57
N ASP A 53 0.73 0.35 -2.68
CA ASP A 53 -0.43 0.13 -1.82
C ASP A 53 -1.73 -0.08 -2.62
N GLN A 54 -2.00 0.81 -3.59
CA GLN A 54 -3.21 0.71 -4.44
C GLN A 54 -3.13 -0.47 -5.41
N ALA A 55 -1.97 -0.74 -5.99
CA ALA A 55 -1.80 -1.87 -6.89
C ALA A 55 -2.00 -3.22 -6.17
N ALA A 56 -1.56 -3.33 -4.93
CA ALA A 56 -1.82 -4.51 -4.11
C ALA A 56 -3.31 -4.65 -3.76
N ALA A 57 -3.99 -3.55 -3.43
CA ALA A 57 -5.43 -3.55 -3.18
C ALA A 57 -6.24 -3.94 -4.43
N GLU A 58 -5.86 -3.45 -5.61
CA GLU A 58 -6.51 -3.83 -6.88
C GLU A 58 -6.24 -5.30 -7.23
N ALA A 59 -5.01 -5.78 -7.03
CA ALA A 59 -4.70 -7.19 -7.21
C ALA A 59 -5.54 -8.08 -6.29
N ALA A 60 -5.71 -7.70 -5.03
CA ALA A 60 -6.58 -8.40 -4.09
C ALA A 60 -8.04 -8.40 -4.54
N LEU A 61 -8.58 -7.24 -4.96
CA LEU A 61 -9.93 -7.11 -5.49
C LEU A 61 -10.17 -8.04 -6.68
N ASP A 62 -9.27 -8.02 -7.66
CA ASP A 62 -9.37 -8.83 -8.88
C ASP A 62 -9.28 -10.34 -8.60
N MET A 63 -8.60 -10.73 -7.53
CA MET A 63 -8.44 -12.14 -7.12
C MET A 63 -9.50 -12.59 -6.11
N GLY A 64 -10.43 -11.71 -5.71
CA GLY A 64 -11.43 -12.01 -4.68
C GLY A 64 -10.84 -12.18 -3.27
N ILE A 65 -9.66 -11.63 -3.01
CA ILE A 65 -9.00 -11.61 -1.71
C ILE A 65 -9.53 -10.42 -0.91
N PRO A 66 -10.04 -10.62 0.33
CA PRO A 66 -10.46 -9.50 1.17
C PRO A 66 -9.31 -8.53 1.45
N TYR A 67 -9.57 -7.23 1.36
CA TYR A 67 -8.60 -6.21 1.78
C TYR A 67 -9.23 -5.11 2.60
N TYR A 68 -8.43 -4.57 3.49
CA TYR A 68 -8.79 -3.52 4.44
C TYR A 68 -8.01 -2.25 4.09
N ALA A 69 -8.74 -1.14 3.88
CA ALA A 69 -8.17 0.15 3.56
C ALA A 69 -7.92 0.95 4.84
N LEU A 70 -6.65 1.15 5.21
CA LEU A 70 -6.25 1.98 6.33
C LEU A 70 -5.93 3.39 5.82
N VAL A 71 -6.82 4.34 6.05
CA VAL A 71 -6.72 5.71 5.56
C VAL A 71 -6.18 6.61 6.68
N PRO A 72 -5.08 7.35 6.46
CA PRO A 72 -4.45 8.14 7.53
C PRO A 72 -5.34 9.29 8.02
N PHE A 73 -6.10 9.91 7.10
CA PHE A 73 -7.00 11.03 7.39
C PHE A 73 -8.03 11.20 6.28
N LYS A 74 -9.11 11.89 6.60
CA LYS A 74 -10.17 12.22 5.65
C LYS A 74 -9.61 12.99 4.45
N ASP A 75 -10.09 12.64 3.25
CA ASP A 75 -9.68 13.24 1.98
C ASP A 75 -8.17 13.16 1.71
N GLN A 76 -7.55 12.01 2.01
CA GLN A 76 -6.14 11.71 1.70
C GLN A 76 -5.80 12.02 0.23
N ASP A 77 -6.75 11.86 -0.67
CA ASP A 77 -6.63 12.06 -2.11
C ASP A 77 -6.81 13.51 -2.58
N SER A 78 -7.01 14.47 -1.67
CA SER A 78 -7.44 15.84 -2.02
C SER A 78 -6.53 16.55 -3.02
N TYR A 79 -5.24 16.26 -3.02
CA TYR A 79 -4.24 16.86 -3.92
C TYR A 79 -3.89 15.97 -5.13
N TRP A 80 -4.55 14.82 -5.30
CA TRP A 80 -4.28 13.94 -6.43
C TRP A 80 -5.03 14.40 -7.70
N VAL A 81 -4.54 13.99 -8.87
CA VAL A 81 -5.22 14.24 -10.13
C VAL A 81 -6.54 13.46 -10.21
N HIS A 82 -7.44 13.91 -11.07
CA HIS A 82 -8.80 13.36 -11.16
C HIS A 82 -8.83 11.83 -11.29
N ASP A 83 -8.07 11.28 -12.23
CA ASP A 83 -8.07 9.83 -12.50
C ASP A 83 -7.59 9.02 -11.29
N SER A 84 -6.61 9.54 -10.55
CA SER A 84 -6.13 8.93 -9.30
C SER A 84 -7.20 8.96 -8.21
N LYS A 85 -8.00 10.03 -8.11
CA LYS A 85 -9.15 10.11 -7.19
C LYS A 85 -10.24 9.11 -7.54
N VAL A 86 -10.58 8.99 -8.82
CA VAL A 86 -11.58 8.02 -9.31
C VAL A 86 -11.14 6.59 -8.97
N LYS A 87 -9.87 6.25 -9.25
CA LYS A 87 -9.31 4.94 -8.91
C LYS A 87 -9.34 4.68 -7.41
N TYR A 88 -8.95 5.66 -6.61
CA TYR A 88 -8.97 5.55 -5.15
C TYR A 88 -10.36 5.28 -4.60
N GLN A 89 -11.38 6.02 -5.05
CA GLN A 89 -12.77 5.79 -4.64
C GLN A 89 -13.28 4.41 -5.08
N TYR A 90 -12.95 3.98 -6.29
CA TYR A 90 -13.26 2.64 -6.77
C TYR A 90 -12.69 1.55 -5.84
N LEU A 91 -11.43 1.69 -5.46
CA LEU A 91 -10.77 0.75 -4.55
C LEU A 91 -11.34 0.83 -3.12
N LEU A 92 -11.66 2.02 -2.62
CA LEU A 92 -12.32 2.13 -1.30
C LEU A 92 -13.68 1.42 -1.28
N ASN A 93 -14.45 1.52 -2.36
CA ASN A 93 -15.75 0.86 -2.47
C ASN A 93 -15.64 -0.68 -2.53
N GLY A 94 -14.52 -1.21 -3.02
CA GLY A 94 -14.25 -2.66 -3.08
C GLY A 94 -13.66 -3.23 -1.79
N ALA A 95 -13.23 -2.40 -0.84
CA ALA A 95 -12.62 -2.84 0.41
C ALA A 95 -13.63 -3.54 1.33
N ALA A 96 -13.19 -4.60 2.03
CA ALA A 96 -13.97 -5.27 3.05
C ALA A 96 -14.31 -4.35 4.22
N ALA A 97 -13.39 -3.44 4.58
CA ALA A 97 -13.64 -2.33 5.49
C ALA A 97 -12.69 -1.16 5.22
N ILE A 98 -13.14 0.05 5.58
CA ILE A 98 -12.34 1.27 5.56
C ILE A 98 -12.13 1.72 7.00
N ILE A 99 -10.86 1.84 7.41
CA ILE A 99 -10.46 2.31 8.73
C ILE A 99 -9.79 3.68 8.55
N CYS A 100 -10.53 4.75 8.81
CA CYS A 100 -10.00 6.12 8.77
C CYS A 100 -9.51 6.51 10.17
N LEU A 101 -8.20 6.77 10.30
CA LEU A 101 -7.56 7.06 11.59
C LEU A 101 -7.82 8.48 12.10
N HIS A 102 -8.18 9.39 11.21
CA HIS A 102 -8.44 10.78 11.56
C HIS A 102 -9.56 11.37 10.69
N ASP A 103 -10.59 11.89 11.32
CA ASP A 103 -11.87 12.27 10.69
C ASP A 103 -11.86 13.62 9.95
N ARG A 104 -10.71 14.32 9.94
CA ARG A 104 -10.50 15.61 9.25
C ARG A 104 -9.17 15.64 8.49
N LYS A 105 -9.03 16.63 7.63
CA LYS A 105 -7.73 16.93 6.98
C LYS A 105 -6.69 17.37 8.02
N PRO A 106 -5.40 17.03 7.80
CA PRO A 106 -4.33 17.53 8.65
C PRO A 106 -4.25 19.05 8.55
N ARG A 107 -3.90 19.70 9.67
CA ARG A 107 -3.76 21.17 9.76
C ARG A 107 -2.53 21.69 9.01
N ASP A 108 -1.49 20.87 8.98
CA ASP A 108 -0.19 21.22 8.39
C ASP A 108 0.55 19.95 7.93
N LYS A 109 1.72 20.15 7.30
CA LYS A 109 2.57 19.08 6.78
C LYS A 109 3.09 18.16 7.90
N ASN A 110 3.39 18.69 9.07
CA ASN A 110 3.93 17.90 10.18
C ASN A 110 2.85 16.96 10.72
N GLU A 111 1.62 17.44 10.87
CA GLU A 111 0.49 16.59 11.24
C GLU A 111 0.22 15.53 10.18
N ALA A 112 0.29 15.87 8.90
CA ALA A 112 0.14 14.91 7.80
C ALA A 112 1.17 13.78 7.88
N VAL A 113 2.44 14.11 8.08
CA VAL A 113 3.52 13.11 8.24
C VAL A 113 3.28 12.22 9.46
N ARG A 114 2.89 12.81 10.59
CA ARG A 114 2.58 12.05 11.82
C ARG A 114 1.43 11.07 11.60
N LEU A 115 0.37 11.49 10.90
CA LEU A 115 -0.79 10.64 10.60
C LEU A 115 -0.46 9.53 9.60
N LEU A 116 0.38 9.82 8.61
CA LEU A 116 0.91 8.80 7.68
C LEU A 116 1.74 7.74 8.41
N ASN A 117 2.56 8.14 9.38
CA ASN A 117 3.33 7.20 10.19
C ASN A 117 2.42 6.36 11.09
N LYS A 118 1.39 6.96 11.71
CA LYS A 118 0.38 6.22 12.48
C LYS A 118 -0.38 5.21 11.62
N ARG A 119 -0.67 5.54 10.36
CA ARG A 119 -1.27 4.59 9.44
C ARG A 119 -0.34 3.41 9.16
N ASN A 120 0.97 3.66 8.99
CA ASN A 120 1.95 2.59 8.83
C ASN A 120 2.00 1.66 10.05
N GLU A 121 1.99 2.23 11.25
CA GLU A 121 1.89 1.47 12.50
C GLU A 121 0.60 0.62 12.52
N ALA A 122 -0.54 1.20 12.19
CA ALA A 122 -1.81 0.48 12.15
C ALA A 122 -1.84 -0.67 11.11
N ILE A 123 -1.14 -0.54 9.96
CA ILE A 123 -0.96 -1.65 9.02
C ILE A 123 -0.23 -2.80 9.70
N VAL A 124 0.89 -2.51 10.34
CA VAL A 124 1.73 -3.52 11.02
C VAL A 124 0.96 -4.18 12.16
N ASP A 125 0.27 -3.40 12.99
CA ASP A 125 -0.49 -3.89 14.16
C ASP A 125 -1.65 -4.83 13.78
N ASN A 126 -2.13 -4.77 12.54
CA ASN A 126 -3.19 -5.63 12.02
C ASN A 126 -2.66 -6.79 11.16
N SER A 127 -1.34 -6.99 11.08
CA SER A 127 -0.72 -7.95 10.16
C SER A 127 0.11 -9.01 10.88
N ASP A 128 0.07 -10.23 10.36
CA ASP A 128 0.97 -11.33 10.79
C ASP A 128 2.37 -11.14 10.18
N ASN A 129 2.43 -10.58 8.96
CA ASN A 129 3.66 -10.33 8.20
C ASN A 129 3.51 -9.05 7.39
N LEU A 130 4.64 -8.45 7.00
CA LEU A 130 4.68 -7.26 6.15
C LEU A 130 5.37 -7.59 4.81
N LEU A 131 4.70 -7.33 3.69
CA LEU A 131 5.28 -7.39 2.35
C LEU A 131 5.70 -5.99 1.90
N ALA A 132 6.99 -5.79 1.64
CA ALA A 132 7.58 -4.50 1.34
C ALA A 132 8.17 -4.46 -0.07
N LEU A 133 7.62 -3.60 -0.94
CA LEU A 133 8.22 -3.26 -2.22
C LEU A 133 9.16 -2.05 -2.03
N TRP A 134 10.41 -2.32 -1.63
CA TRP A 134 11.36 -1.33 -1.16
C TRP A 134 12.77 -1.56 -1.68
N ASN A 135 13.41 -0.50 -2.18
CA ASN A 135 14.74 -0.50 -2.80
C ASN A 135 15.91 -0.25 -1.81
N GLY A 136 15.63 -0.16 -0.52
CA GLY A 136 16.65 0.13 0.50
C GLY A 136 16.79 1.61 0.89
N GLU A 137 16.18 2.54 0.17
CA GLU A 137 16.30 3.96 0.44
C GLU A 137 15.40 4.44 1.59
N GLU A 138 15.84 5.51 2.28
CA GLU A 138 15.05 6.17 3.32
C GLU A 138 13.73 6.72 2.74
N SER A 139 12.62 6.36 3.38
CA SER A 139 11.26 6.66 2.89
C SER A 139 10.20 6.34 3.95
N GLY A 140 8.94 6.65 3.67
CA GLY A 140 7.82 6.17 4.48
C GLY A 140 7.75 4.63 4.56
N THR A 141 8.18 3.94 3.50
CA THR A 141 8.30 2.47 3.50
C THR A 141 9.37 2.00 4.49
N ALA A 142 10.54 2.66 4.51
CA ALA A 142 11.60 2.37 5.49
C ALA A 142 11.11 2.57 6.94
N ASN A 143 10.31 3.62 7.20
CA ASN A 143 9.69 3.85 8.50
C ASN A 143 8.76 2.69 8.89
N CYS A 144 7.90 2.24 7.98
CA CYS A 144 7.00 1.11 8.20
C CYS A 144 7.77 -0.18 8.54
N ILE A 145 8.85 -0.46 7.81
CA ILE A 145 9.72 -1.62 8.03
C ILE A 145 10.39 -1.55 9.41
N ARG A 146 10.91 -0.37 9.80
CA ARG A 146 11.52 -0.19 11.14
C ARG A 146 10.51 -0.47 12.25
N TYR A 147 9.27 0.01 12.10
CA TYR A 147 8.23 -0.26 13.06
C TYR A 147 7.90 -1.76 13.11
N ALA A 148 7.72 -2.44 11.98
CA ALA A 148 7.47 -3.88 11.91
C ALA A 148 8.57 -4.68 12.62
N ASN A 149 9.84 -4.33 12.39
CA ASN A 149 10.98 -4.97 13.07
C ASN A 149 10.95 -4.75 14.60
N SER A 150 10.49 -3.57 15.06
CA SER A 150 10.35 -3.29 16.50
C SER A 150 9.21 -4.05 17.17
N GLN A 151 8.26 -4.57 16.39
CA GLN A 151 7.13 -5.38 16.82
C GLN A 151 7.34 -6.89 16.56
N ASP A 152 8.55 -7.30 16.20
CA ASP A 152 8.90 -8.68 15.84
C ASP A 152 8.04 -9.25 14.68
N ILE A 153 7.48 -8.39 13.83
CA ILE A 153 6.76 -8.79 12.62
C ILE A 153 7.75 -9.11 11.50
N THR A 154 7.60 -10.28 10.90
CA THR A 154 8.43 -10.69 9.77
C THR A 154 8.20 -9.80 8.55
N VAL A 155 9.28 -9.25 7.98
CA VAL A 155 9.23 -8.42 6.78
C VAL A 155 9.78 -9.18 5.58
N TRP A 156 8.97 -9.34 4.55
CA TRP A 156 9.38 -9.89 3.26
C TRP A 156 9.59 -8.77 2.25
N THR A 157 10.81 -8.60 1.77
CA THR A 157 11.12 -7.62 0.71
C THR A 157 11.01 -8.28 -0.65
N CYS A 158 10.27 -7.65 -1.56
CA CYS A 158 10.03 -8.17 -2.91
C CYS A 158 10.65 -7.29 -4.02
N TRP A 159 11.66 -6.45 -3.69
CA TRP A 159 12.30 -5.58 -4.67
C TRP A 159 12.99 -6.36 -5.80
N LYS A 160 13.73 -7.42 -5.46
CA LYS A 160 14.40 -8.27 -6.46
C LYS A 160 13.40 -9.01 -7.37
N ASP A 161 12.28 -9.46 -6.80
CA ASP A 161 11.19 -10.05 -7.61
C ASP A 161 10.63 -9.03 -8.59
N TRP A 162 10.44 -7.78 -8.15
CA TRP A 162 9.98 -6.68 -8.99
C TRP A 162 10.97 -6.34 -10.12
N GLU A 163 12.26 -6.25 -9.81
CA GLU A 163 13.30 -5.99 -10.81
C GLU A 163 13.33 -7.07 -11.92
N ASN A 164 13.05 -8.31 -11.56
CA ASN A 164 12.99 -9.42 -12.52
C ASN A 164 11.65 -9.51 -13.27
N PHE A 165 10.59 -8.91 -12.74
CA PHE A 165 9.25 -8.93 -13.31
C PHE A 165 9.01 -7.83 -14.34
N ARG A 166 9.59 -6.64 -14.13
CA ARG A 166 9.37 -5.44 -14.97
C ARG A 166 10.12 -5.46 -16.31
#